data_33302cdef4103200427d4abef817e2ad
#
_entry.id   33302cdef4103200427d4abef817e2ad
#
_cell.length_a   1.000
_cell.length_b   1.000
_cell.length_c   1.000
_cell.angle_alpha   90.00
_cell.angle_beta   90.00
_cell.angle_gamma   90.00
#
_symmetry.space_group_name_H-M   'P 1'
#
loop_
_entity.id
_entity.type
_entity.pdbx_description
1 polymer ?
#
loop_
_entity_poly.entity_id
_entity_poly.type
_entity_poly.pdbx_seq_one_letter_code
_entity_poly.pdbx_strand_id
1 'polypeptide(L)'
;VYNQTEIKLMVLDNSTTAMTGSQPHPGTGQTMMGEISEKVSIEAVLKAIGVQFVETCSPFDLAKAQEAVKRAAEHKGIAAVIFRAPCITVSKPLPLLTVNSHKCTGCKRCIKELGCPAISYSGHKAVIEPSMCYGCTICAQVCPFGAIEGGSCNE
;
A
#
# COMPACT_ATOMS: atom_id res chain seq x y z
N VAL A 1 24.02 8.56 0.20
CA VAL A 1 25.11 7.57 0.31
C VAL A 1 26.45 8.29 0.38
N TYR A 2 26.86 9.03 -0.64
CA TYR A 2 28.17 9.68 -0.70
C TYR A 2 28.48 10.57 0.51
N ASN A 3 27.53 11.38 0.95
CA ASN A 3 27.69 12.29 2.09
C ASN A 3 27.49 11.62 3.47
N GLN A 4 27.32 10.30 3.52
CA GLN A 4 27.12 9.51 4.74
C GLN A 4 26.00 10.03 5.66
N THR A 5 24.96 10.63 5.08
CA THR A 5 23.81 11.17 5.80
C THR A 5 22.81 10.05 6.12
N GLU A 6 22.23 10.07 7.30
CA GLU A 6 21.15 9.16 7.66
C GLU A 6 19.83 9.58 7.01
N ILE A 7 19.34 8.76 6.08
CA ILE A 7 18.04 8.98 5.39
C ILE A 7 17.25 7.68 5.39
N LYS A 8 15.96 7.79 5.70
CA LYS A 8 14.98 6.70 5.56
C LYS A 8 14.07 7.02 4.40
N LEU A 9 14.28 6.33 3.29
CA LEU A 9 13.54 6.55 2.04
C LEU A 9 12.32 5.60 1.99
N MET A 10 11.13 6.18 1.82
CA MET A 10 9.90 5.43 1.57
C MET A 10 9.48 5.63 0.12
N VAL A 11 9.54 4.57 -0.68
CA VAL A 11 9.16 4.59 -2.10
C VAL A 11 7.77 3.99 -2.24
N LEU A 12 6.85 4.73 -2.86
CA LEU A 12 5.50 4.26 -3.16
C LEU A 12 5.44 3.86 -4.64
N ASP A 13 5.58 2.56 -4.92
CA ASP A 13 5.54 2.01 -6.27
C ASP A 13 4.13 1.53 -6.59
N ASN A 14 3.39 2.34 -7.35
CA ASN A 14 2.03 2.04 -7.79
C ASN A 14 1.96 1.48 -9.23
N SER A 15 3.12 1.17 -9.82
CA SER A 15 3.27 0.59 -11.17
C SER A 15 2.72 1.46 -12.31
N THR A 16 2.52 2.75 -12.10
CA THR A 16 2.06 3.70 -13.13
C THR A 16 2.32 5.16 -12.73
N THR A 17 2.18 6.09 -13.66
CA THR A 17 2.14 7.53 -13.39
C THR A 17 0.70 8.03 -13.30
N ALA A 18 -0.10 7.45 -12.40
CA ALA A 18 -1.55 7.63 -12.33
C ALA A 18 -2.05 9.08 -12.42
N MET A 19 -1.39 10.01 -11.71
CA MET A 19 -1.81 11.42 -11.64
C MET A 19 -1.68 12.18 -12.96
N THR A 20 -0.81 11.74 -13.88
CA THR A 20 -0.52 12.43 -15.14
C THR A 20 -1.06 11.68 -16.36
N GLY A 21 -1.94 10.69 -16.18
CA GLY A 21 -2.60 9.97 -17.25
C GLY A 21 -1.99 8.60 -17.58
N SER A 22 -1.38 7.98 -16.59
CA SER A 22 -0.87 6.59 -16.65
C SER A 22 0.17 6.34 -17.75
N GLN A 23 1.02 7.34 -18.03
CA GLN A 23 2.09 7.20 -19.01
C GLN A 23 3.09 6.11 -18.60
N PRO A 24 3.66 5.38 -19.58
CA PRO A 24 4.78 4.48 -19.34
C PRO A 24 6.00 5.20 -18.76
N HIS A 25 6.74 4.51 -17.91
CA HIS A 25 8.02 4.95 -17.37
C HIS A 25 8.95 3.73 -17.22
N PRO A 26 10.24 3.89 -16.98
CA PRO A 26 11.18 2.76 -16.96
C PRO A 26 10.78 1.57 -16.06
N GLY A 27 10.02 1.82 -14.99
CA GLY A 27 9.52 0.76 -14.08
C GLY A 27 8.23 0.05 -14.53
N THR A 28 7.58 0.49 -15.64
CA THR A 28 6.33 -0.15 -16.11
C THR A 28 6.54 -1.33 -17.04
N GLY A 29 7.71 -1.42 -17.70
CA GLY A 29 8.01 -2.44 -18.71
C GLY A 29 7.39 -2.15 -20.07
N GLN A 30 7.10 -0.89 -20.35
CA GLN A 30 6.60 -0.42 -21.64
C GLN A 30 7.28 0.90 -22.00
N THR A 31 7.67 1.02 -23.27
CA THR A 31 8.22 2.28 -23.81
C THR A 31 7.12 3.29 -24.07
N MET A 32 7.50 4.55 -24.28
CA MET A 32 6.54 5.62 -24.66
C MET A 32 5.84 5.34 -26.00
N MET A 33 6.44 4.52 -26.87
CA MET A 33 5.87 4.09 -28.15
C MET A 33 4.99 2.85 -28.05
N GLY A 34 4.81 2.31 -26.82
CA GLY A 34 3.96 1.15 -26.55
C GLY A 34 4.65 -0.21 -26.68
N GLU A 35 5.94 -0.26 -26.98
CA GLU A 35 6.72 -1.48 -27.08
C GLU A 35 7.00 -2.08 -25.69
N ILE A 36 7.01 -3.41 -25.59
CA ILE A 36 7.38 -4.10 -24.35
C ILE A 36 8.89 -3.99 -24.17
N SER A 37 9.32 -3.65 -22.97
CA SER A 37 10.72 -3.48 -22.58
C SER A 37 10.97 -4.07 -21.20
N GLU A 38 12.23 -4.32 -20.87
CA GLU A 38 12.62 -4.77 -19.54
C GLU A 38 12.40 -3.63 -18.51
N LYS A 39 11.84 -4.00 -17.36
CA LYS A 39 11.60 -3.06 -16.27
C LYS A 39 12.91 -2.69 -15.57
N VAL A 40 13.11 -1.41 -15.33
CA VAL A 40 14.15 -0.97 -14.40
C VAL A 40 13.71 -1.30 -12.97
N SER A 41 14.53 -2.11 -12.28
CA SER A 41 14.29 -2.44 -10.87
C SER A 41 14.70 -1.30 -9.95
N ILE A 42 13.76 -0.79 -9.17
CA ILE A 42 14.03 0.24 -8.14
C ILE A 42 15.03 -0.30 -7.12
N GLU A 43 14.88 -1.57 -6.73
CA GLU A 43 15.79 -2.25 -5.79
C GLU A 43 17.23 -2.31 -6.33
N ALA A 44 17.36 -2.66 -7.60
CA ALA A 44 18.69 -2.74 -8.23
C ALA A 44 19.36 -1.35 -8.30
N VAL A 45 18.61 -0.32 -8.66
CA VAL A 45 19.10 1.07 -8.68
C VAL A 45 19.54 1.52 -7.30
N LEU A 46 18.74 1.31 -6.28
CA LEU A 46 19.07 1.68 -4.89
C LEU A 46 20.32 0.96 -4.40
N LYS A 47 20.46 -0.33 -4.68
CA LYS A 47 21.65 -1.12 -4.35
C LYS A 47 22.88 -0.64 -5.12
N ALA A 48 22.74 -0.33 -6.41
CA ALA A 48 23.85 0.12 -7.26
C ALA A 48 24.46 1.46 -6.78
N ILE A 49 23.62 2.36 -6.23
CA ILE A 49 24.11 3.62 -5.63
C ILE A 49 24.60 3.45 -4.18
N GLY A 50 24.60 2.22 -3.63
CA GLY A 50 25.17 1.88 -2.34
C GLY A 50 24.21 1.93 -1.14
N VAL A 51 22.88 1.90 -1.35
CA VAL A 51 21.91 1.73 -0.26
C VAL A 51 21.99 0.30 0.26
N GLN A 52 22.36 0.12 1.53
CA GLN A 52 22.64 -1.20 2.11
C GLN A 52 21.36 -1.92 2.55
N PHE A 53 20.40 -1.20 3.11
CA PHE A 53 19.12 -1.73 3.52
C PHE A 53 18.05 -1.37 2.47
N VAL A 54 17.58 -2.37 1.73
CA VAL A 54 16.50 -2.21 0.76
C VAL A 54 15.51 -3.34 0.97
N GLU A 55 14.28 -3.01 1.32
CA GLU A 55 13.20 -3.96 1.55
C GLU A 55 11.96 -3.58 0.74
N THR A 56 11.29 -4.58 0.16
CA THR A 56 10.03 -4.39 -0.58
C THR A 56 8.92 -5.15 0.12
N CYS A 57 7.78 -4.50 0.33
CA CYS A 57 6.60 -5.12 0.92
C CYS A 57 5.31 -4.56 0.31
N SER A 58 4.20 -5.27 0.51
CA SER A 58 2.88 -4.77 0.17
C SER A 58 2.41 -3.77 1.22
N PRO A 59 1.90 -2.58 0.84
CA PRO A 59 1.28 -1.65 1.79
C PRO A 59 -0.05 -2.17 2.34
N PHE A 60 -0.63 -3.22 1.73
CA PHE A 60 -1.88 -3.84 2.16
C PHE A 60 -1.68 -4.92 3.22
N ASP A 61 -0.45 -5.35 3.51
CA ASP A 61 -0.11 -6.15 4.69
C ASP A 61 0.42 -5.22 5.78
N LEU A 62 -0.48 -4.78 6.66
CA LEU A 62 -0.17 -3.75 7.65
C LEU A 62 0.93 -4.20 8.63
N ALA A 63 0.94 -5.46 9.01
CA ALA A 63 1.95 -5.99 9.95
C ALA A 63 3.35 -5.99 9.33
N LYS A 64 3.50 -6.51 8.10
CA LYS A 64 4.77 -6.51 7.38
C LYS A 64 5.23 -5.08 7.04
N ALA A 65 4.30 -4.21 6.62
CA ALA A 65 4.63 -2.82 6.32
C ALA A 65 5.17 -2.09 7.54
N GLN A 66 4.54 -2.24 8.71
CA GLN A 66 5.00 -1.64 9.96
C GLN A 66 6.36 -2.20 10.41
N GLU A 67 6.58 -3.51 10.27
CA GLU A 67 7.84 -4.14 10.62
C GLU A 67 8.98 -3.68 9.71
N ALA A 68 8.74 -3.57 8.39
CA ALA A 68 9.72 -3.05 7.44
C ALA A 68 10.14 -1.61 7.79
N VAL A 69 9.18 -0.75 8.15
CA VAL A 69 9.47 0.62 8.59
C VAL A 69 10.31 0.64 9.87
N LYS A 70 9.97 -0.20 10.86
CA LYS A 70 10.75 -0.29 12.11
C LYS A 70 12.19 -0.71 11.84
N ARG A 71 12.40 -1.77 11.06
CA ARG A 71 13.75 -2.22 10.68
C ARG A 71 14.53 -1.14 9.94
N ALA A 72 13.88 -0.44 9.01
CA ALA A 72 14.51 0.68 8.31
C ALA A 72 14.86 1.83 9.26
N ALA A 73 14.01 2.15 10.23
CA ALA A 73 14.28 3.19 11.23
C ALA A 73 15.46 2.85 12.14
N GLU A 74 15.59 1.59 12.52
CA GLU A 74 16.68 1.09 13.39
C GLU A 74 18.00 0.91 12.64
N HIS A 75 17.98 0.78 11.31
CA HIS A 75 19.19 0.63 10.50
C HIS A 75 20.03 1.91 10.55
N LYS A 76 21.33 1.77 10.82
CA LYS A 76 22.29 2.90 10.75
C LYS A 76 22.62 3.21 9.31
N GLY A 77 22.61 4.49 8.94
CA GLY A 77 22.85 4.94 7.58
C GLY A 77 21.58 5.03 6.74
N ILE A 78 21.71 4.82 5.43
CA ILE A 78 20.59 4.95 4.49
C ILE A 78 19.83 3.64 4.38
N ALA A 79 18.51 3.71 4.58
CA ALA A 79 17.60 2.60 4.39
C ALA A 79 16.48 2.99 3.44
N ALA A 80 16.02 2.03 2.64
CA ALA A 80 14.88 2.20 1.74
C ALA A 80 13.83 1.10 1.94
N VAL A 81 12.57 1.49 2.06
CA VAL A 81 11.42 0.59 2.02
C VAL A 81 10.60 0.93 0.78
N ILE A 82 10.34 -0.08 -0.04
CA ILE A 82 9.53 0.04 -1.26
C ILE A 82 8.18 -0.58 -0.97
N PHE A 83 7.15 0.25 -0.89
CA PHE A 83 5.76 -0.20 -0.81
C PHE A 83 5.24 -0.39 -2.22
N ARG A 84 5.06 -1.65 -2.62
CA ARG A 84 4.63 -1.99 -3.96
C ARG A 84 3.20 -2.51 -3.97
N ALA A 85 2.32 -1.79 -4.65
CA ALA A 85 0.97 -2.23 -4.97
C ALA A 85 0.45 -1.48 -6.20
N PRO A 86 -0.17 -2.16 -7.17
CA PRO A 86 -0.64 -1.51 -8.39
C PRO A 86 -1.74 -0.49 -8.05
N CYS A 87 -1.75 0.62 -8.79
CA CYS A 87 -2.81 1.62 -8.68
C CYS A 87 -4.16 1.01 -9.09
N ILE A 88 -5.23 1.47 -8.46
CA ILE A 88 -6.60 1.04 -8.77
C ILE A 88 -7.00 1.28 -10.23
N THR A 89 -6.35 2.23 -10.90
CA THR A 89 -6.61 2.54 -12.33
C THR A 89 -6.05 1.50 -13.30
N VAL A 90 -5.08 0.69 -12.85
CA VAL A 90 -4.40 -0.33 -13.67
C VAL A 90 -4.56 -1.75 -13.11
N SER A 91 -5.33 -1.92 -12.05
CA SER A 91 -5.59 -3.22 -11.42
C SER A 91 -7.09 -3.53 -11.40
N LYS A 92 -7.42 -4.82 -11.28
CA LYS A 92 -8.81 -5.25 -11.14
C LYS A 92 -9.29 -4.98 -9.71
N PRO A 93 -10.57 -4.59 -9.52
CA PRO A 93 -11.16 -4.49 -8.19
C PRO A 93 -11.07 -5.82 -7.44
N LEU A 94 -10.73 -5.75 -6.17
CA LEU A 94 -10.74 -6.88 -5.25
C LEU A 94 -12.17 -7.09 -4.71
N PRO A 95 -12.48 -8.27 -4.14
CA PRO A 95 -13.76 -8.51 -3.50
C PRO A 95 -14.07 -7.46 -2.43
N LEU A 96 -15.29 -6.93 -2.45
CA LEU A 96 -15.70 -5.86 -1.55
C LEU A 96 -15.79 -6.34 -0.11
N LEU A 97 -15.53 -5.43 0.81
CA LEU A 97 -15.67 -5.65 2.24
C LEU A 97 -17.04 -5.18 2.73
N THR A 98 -17.55 -5.87 3.73
CA THR A 98 -18.80 -5.54 4.40
C THR A 98 -18.61 -5.47 5.91
N VAL A 99 -19.49 -4.75 6.59
CA VAL A 99 -19.49 -4.68 8.06
C VAL A 99 -20.57 -5.59 8.63
N ASN A 100 -20.16 -6.56 9.43
CA ASN A 100 -21.07 -7.36 10.22
C ASN A 100 -21.59 -6.53 11.41
N SER A 101 -22.85 -6.13 11.33
CA SER A 101 -23.48 -5.26 12.33
C SER A 101 -23.56 -5.89 13.73
N HIS A 102 -23.62 -7.22 13.84
CA HIS A 102 -23.64 -7.91 15.12
C HIS A 102 -22.28 -7.87 15.84
N LYS A 103 -21.19 -7.92 15.09
CA LYS A 103 -19.83 -7.85 15.63
C LYS A 103 -19.34 -6.42 15.81
N CYS A 104 -19.85 -5.47 15.03
CA CYS A 104 -19.41 -4.08 15.10
C CYS A 104 -19.90 -3.41 16.38
N THR A 105 -19.00 -2.93 17.22
CA THR A 105 -19.29 -2.21 18.47
C THR A 105 -19.40 -0.70 18.30
N GLY A 106 -19.15 -0.17 17.09
CA GLY A 106 -19.15 1.27 16.85
C GLY A 106 -17.95 2.02 17.42
N CYS A 107 -16.83 1.35 17.68
CA CYS A 107 -15.62 1.95 18.28
C CYS A 107 -14.92 2.99 17.39
N LYS A 108 -15.26 3.08 16.12
CA LYS A 108 -14.74 4.03 15.12
C LYS A 108 -13.23 3.89 14.81
N ARG A 109 -12.59 2.80 15.24
CA ARG A 109 -11.15 2.61 15.02
C ARG A 109 -10.81 2.59 13.52
N CYS A 110 -11.57 1.84 12.70
CA CYS A 110 -11.42 1.78 11.26
C CYS A 110 -11.58 3.15 10.55
N ILE A 111 -12.27 4.10 11.17
CA ILE A 111 -12.44 5.47 10.63
C ILE A 111 -11.27 6.34 11.06
N LYS A 112 -10.95 6.36 12.36
CA LYS A 112 -9.96 7.28 12.93
C LYS A 112 -8.52 6.96 12.51
N GLU A 113 -8.18 5.67 12.37
CA GLU A 113 -6.82 5.25 12.04
C GLU A 113 -6.53 5.26 10.54
N LEU A 114 -7.57 5.06 9.69
CA LEU A 114 -7.34 4.90 8.25
C LEU A 114 -7.73 6.11 7.41
N GLY A 115 -8.71 6.90 7.83
CA GLY A 115 -9.25 7.98 7.01
C GLY A 115 -9.80 7.51 5.65
N CYS A 116 -10.26 6.26 5.54
CA CYS A 116 -10.75 5.67 4.30
C CYS A 116 -12.05 6.35 3.86
N PRO A 117 -12.14 6.90 2.62
CA PRO A 117 -13.34 7.59 2.15
C PRO A 117 -14.55 6.66 1.99
N ALA A 118 -14.31 5.34 1.84
CA ALA A 118 -15.38 4.35 1.75
C ALA A 118 -16.03 4.02 3.10
N ILE A 119 -15.46 4.47 4.23
CA ILE A 119 -15.98 4.10 5.56
C ILE A 119 -16.64 5.31 6.21
N SER A 120 -17.92 5.17 6.48
CA SER A 120 -18.73 6.15 7.19
C SER A 120 -19.26 5.61 8.53
N TYR A 121 -19.96 6.45 9.29
CA TYR A 121 -20.57 6.08 10.56
C TYR A 121 -22.06 6.41 10.54
N SER A 122 -22.90 5.40 10.67
CA SER A 122 -24.35 5.54 10.69
C SER A 122 -24.98 4.53 11.65
N GLY A 123 -26.05 4.90 12.34
CA GLY A 123 -26.76 4.00 13.26
C GLY A 123 -25.87 3.38 14.35
N HIS A 124 -24.89 4.13 14.87
CA HIS A 124 -23.90 3.68 15.86
C HIS A 124 -22.97 2.54 15.36
N LYS A 125 -22.83 2.35 14.05
CA LYS A 125 -21.99 1.32 13.42
C LYS A 125 -21.15 1.93 12.30
N ALA A 126 -20.05 1.27 11.95
CA ALA A 126 -19.33 1.57 10.72
C ALA A 126 -20.13 1.03 9.52
N VAL A 127 -20.10 1.75 8.41
CA VAL A 127 -20.71 1.37 7.14
C VAL A 127 -19.69 1.53 6.05
N ILE A 128 -19.58 0.53 5.17
CA ILE A 128 -18.69 0.59 3.99
C ILE A 128 -19.56 0.85 2.76
N GLU A 129 -19.25 1.91 2.03
CA GLU A 129 -19.88 2.25 0.76
C GLU A 129 -19.27 1.41 -0.37
N PRO A 130 -20.04 0.49 -1.00
CA PRO A 130 -19.50 -0.43 -2.00
C PRO A 130 -18.91 0.26 -3.24
N SER A 131 -19.49 1.40 -3.64
CA SER A 131 -19.03 2.15 -4.82
C SER A 131 -17.66 2.80 -4.64
N MET A 132 -17.22 2.98 -3.40
CA MET A 132 -15.94 3.57 -3.02
C MET A 132 -14.93 2.55 -2.48
N CYS A 133 -15.38 1.32 -2.20
CA CYS A 133 -14.53 0.28 -1.64
C CYS A 133 -13.74 -0.42 -2.74
N TYR A 134 -12.43 -0.53 -2.56
CA TYR A 134 -11.53 -1.25 -3.48
C TYR A 134 -11.22 -2.69 -3.00
N GLY A 135 -11.55 -3.04 -1.77
CA GLY A 135 -11.28 -4.37 -1.21
C GLY A 135 -9.87 -4.58 -0.66
N CYS A 136 -9.11 -3.51 -0.36
CA CYS A 136 -7.71 -3.59 0.08
C CYS A 136 -7.49 -4.25 1.45
N THR A 137 -8.52 -4.62 2.17
CA THR A 137 -8.53 -5.33 3.47
C THR A 137 -7.90 -4.62 4.67
N ILE A 138 -7.28 -3.47 4.53
CA ILE A 138 -6.62 -2.76 5.64
C ILE A 138 -7.58 -2.50 6.81
N CYS A 139 -8.82 -2.13 6.53
CA CYS A 139 -9.83 -1.88 7.56
C CYS A 139 -10.21 -3.15 8.35
N ALA A 140 -10.13 -4.33 7.73
CA ALA A 140 -10.33 -5.60 8.42
C ALA A 140 -9.19 -5.87 9.41
N GLN A 141 -7.94 -5.55 9.02
CA GLN A 141 -6.75 -5.74 9.86
C GLN A 141 -6.73 -4.84 11.09
N VAL A 142 -7.30 -3.62 11.02
CA VAL A 142 -7.37 -2.71 12.17
C VAL A 142 -8.61 -2.93 13.04
N CYS A 143 -9.56 -3.75 12.62
CA CYS A 143 -10.77 -4.01 13.37
C CYS A 143 -10.52 -5.01 14.52
N PRO A 144 -10.54 -4.60 15.80
CA PRO A 144 -10.23 -5.50 16.91
C PRO A 144 -11.33 -6.53 17.16
N PHE A 145 -12.51 -6.34 16.56
CA PHE A 145 -13.67 -7.21 16.75
C PHE A 145 -13.90 -8.15 15.57
N GLY A 146 -13.06 -8.11 14.53
CA GLY A 146 -13.26 -8.88 13.30
C GLY A 146 -14.62 -8.62 12.65
N ALA A 147 -15.13 -7.39 12.77
CA ALA A 147 -16.45 -7.02 12.26
C ALA A 147 -16.45 -6.65 10.77
N ILE A 148 -15.30 -6.54 10.13
CA ILE A 148 -15.18 -6.22 8.71
C ILE A 148 -14.76 -7.49 8.00
N GLU A 149 -15.62 -7.97 7.11
CA GLU A 149 -15.54 -9.30 6.49
C GLU A 149 -15.62 -9.18 4.96
N GLY A 150 -15.18 -10.22 4.25
CA GLY A 150 -15.06 -10.22 2.80
C GLY A 150 -13.67 -9.80 2.35
N GLY A 151 -13.46 -9.76 1.04
CA GLY A 151 -12.13 -9.56 0.48
C GLY A 151 -11.24 -10.79 0.66
N SER A 152 -10.44 -11.11 -0.33
CA SER A 152 -9.30 -12.04 -0.19
C SER A 152 -8.03 -11.22 -0.22
N CYS A 153 -7.16 -11.38 0.78
CA CYS A 153 -5.78 -10.95 0.62
C CYS A 153 -5.19 -11.83 -0.49
N ASN A 154 -4.96 -11.28 -1.67
CA ASN A 154 -4.16 -11.99 -2.66
C ASN A 154 -2.71 -11.98 -2.18
N GLU A 155 -2.17 -13.16 -2.00
CA GLU A 155 -0.75 -13.44 -1.86
C GLU A 155 0.06 -12.92 -3.06
#